data_59542df515eec4de51d24cb8e16aa26f
#
_entry.id   59542df515eec4de51d24cb8e16aa26f
#
_cell.length_a   1.000
_cell.length_b   1.000
_cell.length_c   1.000
_cell.angle_alpha   90.00
_cell.angle_beta   90.00
_cell.angle_gamma   90.00
#
_symmetry.space_group_name_H-M   'P 1'
#
loop_
_entity.id
_entity.type
_entity.pdbx_description
1 polymer ?
#
loop_
_entity_poly.entity_id
_entity_poly.type
_entity_poly.pdbx_seq_one_letter_code
_entity_poly.pdbx_strand_id
1 'polypeptide(L)'
;MGILVAILMAGWAGTQLVSFTPGPAQVTAAASSAPAAKIGTADLDALLAKIIVADQVDQSALDEIESQGKPVITAAAYYAAARFEHAHKRYDSALRYSRRALELAPKQAALHAWYAMLLVDSGQYPDAVAEAEQAAQIEPNSADVQRILGLAYYNAGRLPPAIEAWKHSLQLKSDAEVSRDLAKAEREASVEVNFTETENGRFTLRYEGGKPAQTLLRDDVFRTLDRQYDVLTHDLGSAPSGPVTVIIYSEQQFFDVTQAPSWVGALNDGKMRIPLGNVVSMTPQTEAVLRHELTHSFVHAIVPHCPLWLNEGLAQLEEPKSSLAFSQDVLQRLRSRQAPPLRELEKSFAGLNSDQAHLAYAQSLLAAEYLRSAYGMDGLRRMLMALATGMEPEDALRSVTGGGYDELDKSVSAFLSNRSL
;
A
#
# COMPACT_ATOMS: atom_id res chain seq x y z
N MET A 1 -24.69 -7.50 24.00
CA MET A 1 -24.35 -6.09 23.72
C MET A 1 -22.85 -5.79 23.90
N GLY A 2 -21.99 -6.78 24.10
CA GLY A 2 -20.55 -6.63 24.36
C GLY A 2 -19.61 -7.07 23.23
N ILE A 3 -20.13 -7.60 22.11
CA ILE A 3 -19.31 -8.20 21.05
C ILE A 3 -18.98 -7.21 19.92
N LEU A 4 -19.83 -6.20 19.69
CA LEU A 4 -19.65 -5.26 18.56
C LEU A 4 -18.63 -4.13 18.85
N VAL A 5 -18.33 -3.81 20.09
CA VAL A 5 -17.31 -2.81 20.44
C VAL A 5 -15.89 -3.35 20.24
N ALA A 6 -15.71 -4.67 20.30
CA ALA A 6 -14.43 -5.31 20.02
C ALA A 6 -14.06 -5.31 18.52
N ILE A 7 -15.05 -5.24 17.61
CA ILE A 7 -14.83 -5.29 16.15
C ILE A 7 -14.17 -4.02 15.62
N LEU A 8 -14.40 -2.87 16.25
CA LEU A 8 -13.82 -1.58 15.82
C LEU A 8 -12.44 -1.27 16.45
N MET A 9 -12.06 -2.03 17.48
CA MET A 9 -10.79 -1.82 18.19
C MET A 9 -9.72 -2.88 17.84
N ALA A 10 -10.07 -3.85 17.03
CA ALA A 10 -9.23 -4.99 16.71
C ALA A 10 -8.88 -4.98 15.21
N GLY A 11 -8.36 -3.91 14.73
CA GLY A 11 -7.77 -3.85 13.42
C GLY A 11 -6.28 -4.20 13.48
N TRP A 12 -5.88 -5.12 12.71
CA TRP A 12 -4.56 -5.25 12.14
C TRP A 12 -3.39 -5.68 13.05
N ALA A 13 -3.19 -6.99 13.17
CA ALA A 13 -1.84 -7.54 13.25
C ALA A 13 -1.45 -8.06 11.87
N GLY A 14 -0.62 -7.30 11.20
CA GLY A 14 0.29 -7.83 10.19
C GLY A 14 -0.31 -8.46 8.95
N THR A 15 -0.97 -7.70 8.12
CA THR A 15 -0.54 -7.77 6.74
C THR A 15 0.48 -6.66 6.61
N GLN A 16 1.72 -7.03 6.56
CA GLN A 16 2.64 -6.28 5.75
C GLN A 16 1.88 -6.09 4.42
N LEU A 17 1.50 -4.85 4.10
CA LEU A 17 1.71 -4.44 2.73
C LEU A 17 3.06 -5.02 2.45
N VAL A 18 3.14 -6.03 1.59
CA VAL A 18 4.41 -6.62 1.23
C VAL A 18 5.17 -5.45 0.68
N SER A 19 5.89 -4.79 1.60
CA SER A 19 6.90 -3.82 1.24
C SER A 19 7.89 -4.70 0.53
N PHE A 20 7.71 -4.80 -0.77
CA PHE A 20 8.69 -5.35 -1.65
C PHE A 20 9.90 -4.43 -1.51
N THR A 21 10.73 -4.71 -0.51
CA THR A 21 12.13 -4.38 -0.59
C THR A 21 12.71 -5.43 -1.51
N PRO A 22 12.97 -5.12 -2.78
CA PRO A 22 13.82 -5.98 -3.55
C PRO A 22 15.13 -6.01 -2.78
N GLY A 23 15.47 -7.15 -2.16
CA GLY A 23 16.86 -7.44 -1.87
C GLY A 23 17.62 -7.14 -3.14
N PRO A 24 18.92 -6.77 -3.08
CA PRO A 24 19.67 -6.47 -4.28
C PRO A 24 19.43 -7.61 -5.25
N ALA A 25 18.65 -7.34 -6.29
CA ALA A 25 18.37 -8.32 -7.32
C ALA A 25 19.71 -8.64 -7.93
N GLN A 26 20.29 -9.77 -7.50
CA GLN A 26 21.35 -10.40 -8.26
C GLN A 26 20.68 -10.78 -9.58
N VAL A 27 20.80 -9.90 -10.56
CA VAL A 27 20.54 -10.22 -11.96
C VAL A 27 21.59 -11.23 -12.38
N THR A 28 21.41 -12.49 -11.97
CA THR A 28 22.20 -13.59 -12.48
C THR A 28 21.66 -13.93 -13.86
N ALA A 29 22.45 -13.58 -14.85
CA ALA A 29 22.22 -13.87 -16.24
C ALA A 29 22.19 -15.39 -16.50
N ALA A 30 21.04 -15.90 -16.95
CA ALA A 30 20.97 -17.14 -17.72
C ALA A 30 20.81 -16.78 -19.20
N ALA A 31 21.76 -17.25 -20.00
CA ALA A 31 21.91 -16.91 -21.39
C ALA A 31 20.87 -17.59 -22.29
N SER A 32 20.29 -16.84 -23.24
CA SER A 32 20.02 -17.35 -24.60
C SER A 32 19.82 -16.21 -25.58
N SER A 33 20.69 -16.21 -26.60
CA SER A 33 20.54 -15.77 -28.00
C SER A 33 20.05 -14.34 -28.28
N ALA A 34 20.98 -13.52 -28.44
CA ALA A 34 21.33 -12.32 -29.20
C ALA A 34 22.00 -11.30 -28.30
N PRO A 35 23.02 -10.56 -28.72
CA PRO A 35 23.79 -9.74 -27.79
C PRO A 35 23.05 -8.44 -27.44
N ALA A 36 22.10 -8.53 -26.52
CA ALA A 36 21.73 -7.37 -25.71
C ALA A 36 22.87 -7.20 -24.72
N ALA A 37 23.60 -6.11 -24.77
CA ALA A 37 24.69 -5.83 -23.85
C ALA A 37 24.12 -5.89 -22.42
N LYS A 38 24.49 -6.95 -21.69
CA LYS A 38 24.12 -7.12 -20.28
C LYS A 38 24.92 -6.10 -19.49
N ILE A 39 24.22 -5.11 -18.92
CA ILE A 39 24.84 -4.16 -18.01
C ILE A 39 24.98 -4.88 -16.69
N GLY A 40 26.23 -5.12 -16.29
CA GLY A 40 26.53 -5.76 -15.00
C GLY A 40 26.23 -4.83 -13.81
N THR A 41 26.12 -5.40 -12.61
CA THR A 41 25.93 -4.63 -11.37
C THR A 41 27.04 -3.61 -11.15
N ALA A 42 28.29 -3.95 -11.46
CA ALA A 42 29.44 -3.04 -11.37
C ALA A 42 29.30 -1.83 -12.30
N ASP A 43 28.72 -2.01 -13.48
CA ASP A 43 28.46 -0.91 -14.42
C ASP A 43 27.33 0.01 -13.92
N LEU A 44 26.32 -0.55 -13.25
CA LEU A 44 25.24 0.24 -12.61
C LEU A 44 25.78 1.05 -11.44
N ASP A 45 26.63 0.50 -10.60
CA ASP A 45 27.25 1.22 -9.48
C ASP A 45 28.15 2.35 -9.97
N ALA A 46 28.90 2.11 -11.05
CA ALA A 46 29.73 3.15 -11.69
C ALA A 46 28.86 4.27 -12.30
N LEU A 47 27.69 3.93 -12.86
CA LEU A 47 26.74 4.92 -13.37
C LEU A 47 26.12 5.70 -12.22
N LEU A 48 25.69 5.03 -11.14
CA LEU A 48 25.14 5.70 -9.94
C LEU A 48 26.15 6.70 -9.37
N ALA A 49 27.42 6.33 -9.25
CA ALA A 49 28.46 7.24 -8.76
C ALA A 49 28.64 8.51 -9.61
N LYS A 50 28.26 8.45 -10.89
CA LYS A 50 28.34 9.61 -11.79
C LYS A 50 27.10 10.49 -11.76
N ILE A 51 25.91 9.89 -11.60
CA ILE A 51 24.64 10.59 -11.71
C ILE A 51 24.05 10.99 -10.36
N ILE A 52 24.63 10.57 -9.23
CA ILE A 52 24.14 10.95 -7.89
C ILE A 52 25.08 11.97 -7.27
N VAL A 53 24.56 13.16 -6.96
CA VAL A 53 25.26 14.24 -6.29
C VAL A 53 24.40 14.74 -5.13
N ALA A 54 24.98 14.81 -3.94
CA ALA A 54 24.29 15.28 -2.74
C ALA A 54 22.91 14.62 -2.51
N ASP A 55 22.85 13.29 -2.68
CA ASP A 55 21.65 12.46 -2.50
C ASP A 55 20.49 12.79 -3.46
N GLN A 56 20.83 13.30 -4.64
CA GLN A 56 19.88 13.63 -5.71
C GLN A 56 20.43 13.17 -7.07
N VAL A 57 19.53 12.87 -7.99
CA VAL A 57 19.89 12.59 -9.37
C VAL A 57 20.30 13.89 -10.06
N ASP A 58 21.54 13.96 -10.52
CA ASP A 58 22.05 15.07 -11.33
C ASP A 58 21.57 14.95 -12.78
N GLN A 59 20.59 15.77 -13.14
CA GLN A 59 20.05 15.79 -14.49
C GLN A 59 21.10 16.15 -15.54
N SER A 60 22.05 17.04 -15.20
CA SER A 60 23.11 17.44 -16.11
C SER A 60 24.03 16.27 -16.46
N ALA A 61 24.32 15.41 -15.49
CA ALA A 61 25.09 14.18 -15.73
C ALA A 61 24.34 13.18 -16.60
N LEU A 62 23.02 13.04 -16.43
CA LEU A 62 22.18 12.21 -17.32
C LEU A 62 22.19 12.76 -18.75
N ASP A 63 22.02 14.08 -18.93
CA ASP A 63 22.03 14.75 -20.22
C ASP A 63 23.40 14.60 -20.91
N GLU A 64 24.51 14.66 -20.17
CA GLU A 64 25.85 14.38 -20.70
C GLU A 64 25.99 12.95 -21.20
N ILE A 65 25.50 11.96 -20.43
CA ILE A 65 25.50 10.54 -20.87
C ILE A 65 24.64 10.36 -22.12
N GLU A 66 23.48 11.00 -22.18
CA GLU A 66 22.57 10.93 -23.32
C GLU A 66 23.21 11.54 -24.57
N SER A 67 23.93 12.65 -24.44
CA SER A 67 24.63 13.34 -25.54
C SER A 67 25.68 12.47 -26.24
N GLN A 68 26.20 11.43 -25.58
CA GLN A 68 27.15 10.49 -26.14
C GLN A 68 26.56 9.56 -27.22
N GLY A 69 25.22 9.56 -27.39
CA GLY A 69 24.52 8.79 -28.43
C GLY A 69 24.62 7.27 -28.27
N LYS A 70 24.74 6.77 -27.03
CA LYS A 70 24.83 5.34 -26.69
C LYS A 70 23.55 4.88 -25.98
N PRO A 71 22.48 4.53 -26.70
CA PRO A 71 21.15 4.33 -26.12
C PRO A 71 21.09 3.27 -25.03
N VAL A 72 21.89 2.19 -25.12
CA VAL A 72 21.93 1.15 -24.10
C VAL A 72 22.54 1.65 -22.79
N ILE A 73 23.62 2.43 -22.86
CA ILE A 73 24.27 3.00 -21.67
C ILE A 73 23.36 4.08 -21.07
N THR A 74 22.75 4.89 -21.90
CA THR A 74 21.79 5.93 -21.47
C THR A 74 20.58 5.28 -20.78
N ALA A 75 20.02 4.20 -21.37
CA ALA A 75 18.93 3.45 -20.73
C ALA A 75 19.33 2.89 -19.34
N ALA A 76 20.57 2.41 -19.21
CA ALA A 76 21.08 1.93 -17.94
C ALA A 76 21.25 3.06 -16.92
N ALA A 77 21.69 4.24 -17.33
CA ALA A 77 21.80 5.39 -16.45
C ALA A 77 20.42 5.84 -15.93
N TYR A 78 19.43 5.92 -16.82
CA TYR A 78 18.04 6.21 -16.41
C TYR A 78 17.44 5.12 -15.54
N TYR A 79 17.73 3.85 -15.79
CA TYR A 79 17.31 2.74 -14.92
C TYR A 79 17.97 2.83 -13.53
N ALA A 80 19.27 3.17 -13.47
CA ALA A 80 19.95 3.39 -12.21
C ALA A 80 19.35 4.56 -11.43
N ALA A 81 19.07 5.69 -12.12
CA ALA A 81 18.36 6.83 -11.53
C ALA A 81 16.97 6.43 -10.99
N ALA A 82 16.19 5.65 -11.76
CA ALA A 82 14.89 5.18 -11.35
C ALA A 82 14.96 4.31 -10.08
N ARG A 83 15.92 3.42 -9.98
CA ARG A 83 16.14 2.59 -8.78
C ARG A 83 16.54 3.42 -7.56
N PHE A 84 17.39 4.42 -7.78
CA PHE A 84 17.78 5.34 -6.72
C PHE A 84 16.57 6.13 -6.19
N GLU A 85 15.78 6.71 -7.07
CA GLU A 85 14.58 7.47 -6.70
C GLU A 85 13.54 6.58 -5.99
N HIS A 86 13.34 5.35 -6.46
CA HIS A 86 12.46 4.39 -5.80
C HIS A 86 12.93 4.04 -4.38
N ALA A 87 14.25 3.81 -4.21
CA ALA A 87 14.83 3.52 -2.88
C ALA A 87 14.62 4.68 -1.89
N HIS A 88 14.50 5.92 -2.42
CA HIS A 88 14.19 7.13 -1.66
C HIS A 88 12.69 7.48 -1.65
N LYS A 89 11.82 6.55 -2.04
CA LYS A 89 10.34 6.70 -2.06
C LYS A 89 9.85 7.85 -2.96
N ARG A 90 10.67 8.31 -3.90
CA ARG A 90 10.33 9.36 -4.87
C ARG A 90 9.74 8.73 -6.14
N TYR A 91 8.53 8.17 -6.00
CA TYR A 91 7.89 7.30 -7.01
C TYR A 91 7.64 7.97 -8.35
N ASP A 92 7.21 9.24 -8.37
CA ASP A 92 6.99 9.98 -9.61
C ASP A 92 8.28 10.13 -10.42
N SER A 93 9.39 10.38 -9.74
CA SER A 93 10.70 10.47 -10.39
C SER A 93 11.16 9.11 -10.89
N ALA A 94 10.96 8.05 -10.10
CA ALA A 94 11.26 6.69 -10.49
C ALA A 94 10.48 6.27 -11.75
N LEU A 95 9.19 6.58 -11.82
CA LEU A 95 8.35 6.32 -13.00
C LEU A 95 8.83 7.09 -14.23
N ARG A 96 9.16 8.37 -14.10
CA ARG A 96 9.67 9.19 -15.21
C ARG A 96 10.96 8.63 -15.79
N TYR A 97 11.92 8.32 -14.92
CA TYR A 97 13.21 7.76 -15.34
C TYR A 97 13.07 6.36 -15.93
N SER A 98 12.20 5.50 -15.37
CA SER A 98 11.93 4.19 -15.94
C SER A 98 11.31 4.26 -17.32
N ARG A 99 10.36 5.16 -17.55
CA ARG A 99 9.76 5.39 -18.86
C ARG A 99 10.84 5.82 -19.88
N ARG A 100 11.73 6.74 -19.49
CA ARG A 100 12.83 7.16 -20.37
C ARG A 100 13.77 6.01 -20.69
N ALA A 101 14.10 5.16 -19.74
CA ALA A 101 14.91 3.96 -19.98
C ALA A 101 14.26 3.01 -20.99
N LEU A 102 12.96 2.80 -20.88
CA LEU A 102 12.18 1.97 -21.83
C LEU A 102 12.14 2.55 -23.24
N GLU A 103 11.97 3.88 -23.41
CA GLU A 103 12.01 4.55 -24.71
C GLU A 103 13.35 4.30 -25.43
N LEU A 104 14.44 4.26 -24.67
CA LEU A 104 15.79 4.04 -25.20
C LEU A 104 16.12 2.57 -25.47
N ALA A 105 15.51 1.64 -24.72
CA ALA A 105 15.80 0.21 -24.83
C ALA A 105 14.51 -0.65 -24.71
N PRO A 106 13.55 -0.52 -25.65
CA PRO A 106 12.22 -1.14 -25.57
C PRO A 106 12.19 -2.67 -25.71
N LYS A 107 13.33 -3.31 -25.95
CA LYS A 107 13.44 -4.77 -26.06
C LYS A 107 14.11 -5.42 -24.83
N GLN A 108 14.16 -4.71 -23.71
CA GLN A 108 14.75 -5.19 -22.47
C GLN A 108 13.66 -5.65 -21.50
N ALA A 109 13.46 -6.96 -21.35
CA ALA A 109 12.46 -7.52 -20.44
C ALA A 109 12.59 -7.00 -18.99
N ALA A 110 13.83 -6.85 -18.52
CA ALA A 110 14.09 -6.35 -17.16
C ALA A 110 13.58 -4.92 -16.92
N LEU A 111 13.62 -4.05 -17.95
CA LEU A 111 13.10 -2.67 -17.82
C LEU A 111 11.58 -2.67 -17.81
N HIS A 112 10.92 -3.47 -18.63
CA HIS A 112 9.46 -3.65 -18.62
C HIS A 112 9.02 -4.23 -17.26
N ALA A 113 9.67 -5.27 -16.75
CA ALA A 113 9.35 -5.86 -15.46
C ALA A 113 9.54 -4.86 -14.31
N TRP A 114 10.62 -4.08 -14.32
CA TRP A 114 10.86 -3.05 -13.34
C TRP A 114 9.79 -1.95 -13.38
N TYR A 115 9.46 -1.47 -14.57
CA TYR A 115 8.43 -0.44 -14.74
C TYR A 115 7.06 -0.95 -14.32
N ALA A 116 6.73 -2.21 -14.66
CA ALA A 116 5.51 -2.86 -14.20
C ALA A 116 5.42 -2.91 -12.66
N MET A 117 6.52 -3.21 -11.97
CA MET A 117 6.58 -3.19 -10.51
C MET A 117 6.29 -1.79 -9.96
N LEU A 118 6.91 -0.75 -10.51
CA LEU A 118 6.65 0.64 -10.11
C LEU A 118 5.20 1.07 -10.34
N LEU A 119 4.59 0.60 -11.43
CA LEU A 119 3.18 0.84 -11.75
C LEU A 119 2.26 0.14 -10.74
N VAL A 120 2.61 -1.08 -10.29
CA VAL A 120 1.90 -1.76 -9.19
C VAL A 120 2.00 -0.93 -7.90
N ASP A 121 3.20 -0.51 -7.51
CA ASP A 121 3.42 0.30 -6.30
C ASP A 121 2.66 1.63 -6.33
N SER A 122 2.37 2.14 -7.54
CA SER A 122 1.62 3.38 -7.77
C SER A 122 0.13 3.15 -8.03
N GLY A 123 -0.38 1.91 -7.90
CA GLY A 123 -1.80 1.59 -8.11
C GLY A 123 -2.28 1.63 -9.57
N GLN A 124 -1.35 1.73 -10.55
CA GLN A 124 -1.65 1.80 -11.98
C GLN A 124 -1.69 0.37 -12.57
N TYR A 125 -2.62 -0.44 -12.08
CA TYR A 125 -2.64 -1.89 -12.36
C TYR A 125 -2.86 -2.27 -13.84
N PRO A 126 -3.74 -1.61 -14.63
CA PRO A 126 -3.89 -1.93 -16.05
C PRO A 126 -2.58 -1.75 -16.83
N ASP A 127 -1.86 -0.66 -16.59
CA ASP A 127 -0.59 -0.37 -17.24
C ASP A 127 0.51 -1.32 -16.75
N ALA A 128 0.50 -1.68 -15.46
CA ALA A 128 1.40 -2.67 -14.89
C ALA A 128 1.24 -4.05 -15.58
N VAL A 129 0.01 -4.47 -15.83
CA VAL A 129 -0.26 -5.73 -16.56
C VAL A 129 0.30 -5.66 -17.96
N ALA A 130 0.05 -4.57 -18.70
CA ALA A 130 0.55 -4.41 -20.08
C ALA A 130 2.08 -4.50 -20.14
N GLU A 131 2.77 -3.82 -19.24
CA GLU A 131 4.24 -3.83 -19.18
C GLU A 131 4.79 -5.20 -18.73
N ALA A 132 4.15 -5.87 -17.78
CA ALA A 132 4.56 -7.20 -17.36
C ALA A 132 4.34 -8.26 -18.45
N GLU A 133 3.25 -8.15 -19.23
CA GLU A 133 2.99 -8.99 -20.39
C GLU A 133 4.07 -8.78 -21.47
N GLN A 134 4.49 -7.53 -21.73
CA GLN A 134 5.61 -7.24 -22.63
C GLN A 134 6.92 -7.88 -22.14
N ALA A 135 7.23 -7.78 -20.86
CA ALA A 135 8.41 -8.46 -20.29
C ALA A 135 8.35 -9.97 -20.53
N ALA A 136 7.19 -10.60 -20.30
CA ALA A 136 7.00 -12.04 -20.48
C ALA A 136 7.03 -12.48 -21.95
N GLN A 137 6.62 -11.63 -22.89
CA GLN A 137 6.79 -11.89 -24.31
C GLN A 137 8.26 -11.89 -24.74
N ILE A 138 9.09 -11.03 -24.14
CA ILE A 138 10.53 -10.93 -24.45
C ILE A 138 11.30 -12.07 -23.76
N GLU A 139 11.04 -12.34 -22.48
CA GLU A 139 11.73 -13.38 -21.71
C GLU A 139 10.72 -14.28 -20.97
N PRO A 140 10.04 -15.21 -21.66
CA PRO A 140 8.99 -16.04 -21.05
C PRO A 140 9.51 -16.99 -19.97
N ASN A 141 10.76 -17.41 -20.04
CA ASN A 141 11.38 -18.34 -19.10
C ASN A 141 12.27 -17.65 -18.06
N SER A 142 11.98 -16.41 -17.71
CA SER A 142 12.59 -15.70 -16.57
C SER A 142 11.71 -15.81 -15.35
N ALA A 143 12.22 -16.40 -14.26
CA ALA A 143 11.47 -16.52 -13.00
C ALA A 143 11.05 -15.14 -12.45
N ASP A 144 11.93 -14.15 -12.52
CA ASP A 144 11.66 -12.80 -12.04
C ASP A 144 10.58 -12.11 -12.89
N VAL A 145 10.59 -12.30 -14.21
CA VAL A 145 9.54 -11.76 -15.11
C VAL A 145 8.19 -12.41 -14.79
N GLN A 146 8.15 -13.74 -14.63
CA GLN A 146 6.91 -14.45 -14.29
C GLN A 146 6.40 -14.07 -12.89
N ARG A 147 7.28 -13.81 -11.94
CA ARG A 147 6.93 -13.30 -10.61
C ARG A 147 6.24 -11.93 -10.71
N ILE A 148 6.82 -11.00 -11.47
CA ILE A 148 6.23 -9.65 -11.67
C ILE A 148 4.93 -9.72 -12.45
N LEU A 149 4.82 -10.60 -13.45
CA LEU A 149 3.59 -10.82 -14.20
C LEU A 149 2.47 -11.30 -13.26
N GLY A 150 2.77 -12.27 -12.38
CA GLY A 150 1.84 -12.73 -11.36
C GLY A 150 1.41 -11.61 -10.42
N LEU A 151 2.36 -10.78 -9.95
CA LEU A 151 2.09 -9.63 -9.10
C LEU A 151 1.16 -8.61 -9.78
N ALA A 152 1.43 -8.27 -11.04
CA ALA A 152 0.62 -7.33 -11.81
C ALA A 152 -0.81 -7.86 -12.00
N TYR A 153 -0.98 -9.12 -12.40
CA TYR A 153 -2.29 -9.76 -12.52
C TYR A 153 -3.04 -9.82 -11.18
N TYR A 154 -2.36 -10.17 -10.09
CA TYR A 154 -2.97 -10.26 -8.76
C TYR A 154 -3.53 -8.91 -8.31
N ASN A 155 -2.75 -7.85 -8.44
CA ASN A 155 -3.18 -6.50 -8.06
C ASN A 155 -4.28 -5.97 -9.00
N ALA A 156 -4.28 -6.36 -10.28
CA ALA A 156 -5.38 -6.09 -11.22
C ALA A 156 -6.63 -6.98 -10.97
N GLY A 157 -6.66 -7.80 -9.91
CA GLY A 157 -7.80 -8.67 -9.59
C GLY A 157 -7.94 -9.90 -10.50
N ARG A 158 -6.96 -10.18 -11.36
CA ARG A 158 -6.98 -11.27 -12.34
C ARG A 158 -6.36 -12.54 -11.73
N LEU A 159 -7.07 -13.19 -10.78
CA LEU A 159 -6.52 -14.32 -10.01
C LEU A 159 -6.06 -15.52 -10.85
N PRO A 160 -6.83 -16.06 -11.82
CA PRO A 160 -6.38 -17.22 -12.57
C PRO A 160 -5.04 -16.99 -13.31
N PRO A 161 -4.83 -15.92 -14.10
CA PRO A 161 -3.53 -15.69 -14.73
C PRO A 161 -2.41 -15.37 -13.73
N ALA A 162 -2.69 -14.75 -12.58
CA ALA A 162 -1.70 -14.55 -11.52
C ALA A 162 -1.17 -15.89 -10.97
N ILE A 163 -2.08 -16.83 -10.68
CA ILE A 163 -1.75 -18.18 -10.20
C ILE A 163 -0.87 -18.92 -11.22
N GLU A 164 -1.21 -18.87 -12.51
CA GLU A 164 -0.43 -19.54 -13.55
C GLU A 164 0.98 -18.92 -13.71
N ALA A 165 1.08 -17.59 -13.68
CA ALA A 165 2.36 -16.90 -13.76
C ALA A 165 3.26 -17.25 -12.55
N TRP A 166 2.73 -17.26 -11.34
CA TRP A 166 3.49 -17.63 -10.14
C TRP A 166 3.86 -19.11 -10.10
N LYS A 167 3.00 -20.02 -10.57
CA LYS A 167 3.37 -21.43 -10.75
C LYS A 167 4.52 -21.59 -11.72
N HIS A 168 4.50 -20.85 -12.85
CA HIS A 168 5.59 -20.87 -13.80
C HIS A 168 6.88 -20.30 -13.18
N SER A 169 6.81 -19.18 -12.46
CA SER A 169 7.97 -18.63 -11.73
C SER A 169 8.61 -19.68 -10.81
N LEU A 170 7.80 -20.40 -10.02
CA LEU A 170 8.26 -21.42 -9.08
C LEU A 170 8.84 -22.68 -9.76
N GLN A 171 8.37 -23.04 -10.95
CA GLN A 171 8.97 -24.11 -11.75
C GLN A 171 10.38 -23.73 -12.22
N LEU A 172 10.61 -22.45 -12.52
CA LEU A 172 11.91 -21.95 -12.96
C LEU A 172 12.89 -21.74 -11.80
N LYS A 173 12.39 -21.24 -10.66
CA LYS A 173 13.19 -20.96 -9.47
C LYS A 173 12.33 -21.01 -8.21
N SER A 174 12.79 -21.76 -7.21
CA SER A 174 12.14 -21.78 -5.89
C SER A 174 12.26 -20.41 -5.21
N ASP A 175 11.10 -19.89 -4.73
CA ASP A 175 11.00 -18.62 -4.02
C ASP A 175 9.90 -18.72 -2.95
N ALA A 176 10.25 -18.48 -1.68
CA ALA A 176 9.33 -18.61 -0.55
C ALA A 176 8.28 -17.51 -0.52
N GLU A 177 8.58 -16.33 -1.04
CA GLU A 177 7.64 -15.21 -1.13
C GLU A 177 6.59 -15.49 -2.19
N VAL A 178 7.02 -15.86 -3.40
CA VAL A 178 6.11 -16.28 -4.48
C VAL A 178 5.23 -17.45 -4.05
N SER A 179 5.77 -18.40 -3.26
CA SER A 179 5.00 -19.52 -2.74
C SER A 179 3.88 -19.08 -1.80
N ARG A 180 4.14 -18.08 -0.94
CA ARG A 180 3.12 -17.50 -0.05
C ARG A 180 2.05 -16.74 -0.82
N ASP A 181 2.46 -15.94 -1.82
CA ASP A 181 1.55 -15.17 -2.67
C ASP A 181 0.66 -16.08 -3.51
N LEU A 182 1.24 -17.14 -4.07
CA LEU A 182 0.48 -18.18 -4.78
C LEU A 182 -0.56 -18.84 -3.88
N ALA A 183 -0.16 -19.27 -2.68
CA ALA A 183 -1.06 -19.90 -1.74
C ALA A 183 -2.21 -18.96 -1.31
N LYS A 184 -1.93 -17.66 -1.16
CA LYS A 184 -2.94 -16.64 -0.90
C LYS A 184 -3.91 -16.50 -2.08
N ALA A 185 -3.39 -16.36 -3.31
CA ALA A 185 -4.22 -16.24 -4.51
C ALA A 185 -5.08 -17.48 -4.76
N GLU A 186 -4.57 -18.69 -4.48
CA GLU A 186 -5.32 -19.93 -4.61
C GLU A 186 -6.49 -20.01 -3.59
N ARG A 187 -6.28 -19.54 -2.34
CA ARG A 187 -7.38 -19.43 -1.37
C ARG A 187 -8.45 -18.45 -1.83
N GLU A 188 -8.05 -17.26 -2.29
CA GLU A 188 -8.96 -16.27 -2.86
C GLU A 188 -9.76 -16.85 -4.03
N ALA A 189 -9.09 -17.44 -5.01
CA ALA A 189 -9.72 -18.00 -6.18
C ALA A 189 -10.72 -19.13 -5.84
N SER A 190 -10.42 -19.95 -4.83
CA SER A 190 -11.31 -21.02 -4.39
C SER A 190 -12.62 -20.51 -3.77
N VAL A 191 -12.58 -19.36 -3.09
CA VAL A 191 -13.75 -18.73 -2.45
C VAL A 191 -14.50 -17.86 -3.45
N GLU A 192 -13.80 -17.12 -4.31
CA GLU A 192 -14.37 -16.12 -5.19
C GLU A 192 -14.88 -16.70 -6.53
N VAL A 193 -14.84 -18.01 -6.73
CA VAL A 193 -15.23 -18.70 -7.99
C VAL A 193 -16.63 -18.32 -8.48
N ASN A 194 -17.56 -18.05 -7.56
CA ASN A 194 -18.96 -17.70 -7.86
C ASN A 194 -19.27 -16.22 -7.55
N PHE A 195 -18.25 -15.39 -7.36
CA PHE A 195 -18.49 -13.98 -7.09
C PHE A 195 -18.90 -13.25 -8.37
N THR A 196 -19.82 -12.32 -8.19
CA THR A 196 -20.23 -11.36 -9.22
C THR A 196 -19.43 -10.08 -9.02
N GLU A 197 -18.98 -9.49 -10.12
CA GLU A 197 -18.32 -8.20 -10.12
C GLU A 197 -19.24 -7.11 -10.69
N THR A 198 -19.24 -5.95 -10.06
CA THR A 198 -20.00 -4.78 -10.51
C THR A 198 -19.18 -3.53 -10.26
N GLU A 199 -19.19 -2.60 -11.21
CA GLU A 199 -18.44 -1.35 -11.15
C GLU A 199 -19.34 -0.12 -11.22
N ASN A 200 -18.88 0.98 -10.58
CA ASN A 200 -19.53 2.30 -10.69
C ASN A 200 -18.52 3.43 -11.04
N GLY A 201 -17.33 3.07 -11.56
CA GLY A 201 -16.25 3.98 -11.91
C GLY A 201 -15.31 4.34 -10.76
N ARG A 202 -15.79 4.44 -9.51
CA ARG A 202 -14.97 4.67 -8.31
C ARG A 202 -14.61 3.36 -7.60
N PHE A 203 -15.47 2.36 -7.73
CA PHE A 203 -15.35 1.09 -7.01
C PHE A 203 -15.62 -0.09 -7.93
N THR A 204 -14.83 -1.14 -7.77
CA THR A 204 -15.10 -2.48 -8.28
C THR A 204 -15.52 -3.33 -7.10
N LEU A 205 -16.81 -3.72 -7.04
CA LEU A 205 -17.38 -4.50 -5.95
C LEU A 205 -17.52 -5.95 -6.37
N ARG A 206 -16.94 -6.86 -5.59
CA ARG A 206 -17.00 -8.31 -5.77
C ARG A 206 -17.74 -8.96 -4.61
N TYR A 207 -18.72 -9.79 -4.87
CA TYR A 207 -19.58 -10.41 -3.86
C TYR A 207 -20.22 -11.69 -4.37
N GLU A 208 -20.64 -12.58 -3.47
CA GLU A 208 -21.38 -13.76 -3.84
C GLU A 208 -22.76 -13.36 -4.40
N GLY A 209 -23.01 -13.61 -5.70
CA GLY A 209 -24.24 -13.24 -6.40
C GLY A 209 -25.41 -14.18 -6.13
N GLY A 210 -26.56 -13.85 -6.68
CA GLY A 210 -27.72 -14.78 -6.78
C GLY A 210 -28.79 -14.67 -5.71
N LYS A 211 -28.60 -13.89 -4.63
CA LYS A 211 -29.62 -13.68 -3.59
C LYS A 211 -30.16 -12.23 -3.61
N PRO A 212 -31.50 -11.99 -3.55
CA PRO A 212 -32.06 -10.62 -3.57
C PRO A 212 -31.50 -9.71 -2.45
N ALA A 213 -31.29 -10.26 -1.25
CA ALA A 213 -30.73 -9.52 -0.12
C ALA A 213 -29.32 -8.98 -0.42
N GLN A 214 -28.50 -9.72 -1.15
CA GLN A 214 -27.15 -9.30 -1.56
C GLN A 214 -27.18 -8.19 -2.60
N THR A 215 -28.19 -8.15 -3.46
CA THR A 215 -28.39 -7.03 -4.40
C THR A 215 -28.70 -5.72 -3.66
N LEU A 216 -29.57 -5.76 -2.64
CA LEU A 216 -29.86 -4.59 -1.81
C LEU A 216 -28.64 -4.13 -1.01
N LEU A 217 -27.92 -5.09 -0.41
CA LEU A 217 -26.68 -4.79 0.31
C LEU A 217 -25.64 -4.14 -0.62
N ARG A 218 -25.48 -4.63 -1.85
CA ARG A 218 -24.59 -4.05 -2.86
C ARG A 218 -24.89 -2.57 -3.08
N ASP A 219 -26.17 -2.24 -3.32
CA ASP A 219 -26.58 -0.87 -3.61
C ASP A 219 -26.38 0.06 -2.40
N ASP A 220 -26.60 -0.46 -1.18
CA ASP A 220 -26.33 0.26 0.06
C ASP A 220 -24.84 0.49 0.27
N VAL A 221 -24.00 -0.51 -0.03
CA VAL A 221 -22.54 -0.40 0.05
C VAL A 221 -22.04 0.66 -0.94
N PHE A 222 -22.45 0.59 -2.21
CA PHE A 222 -22.05 1.61 -3.20
C PHE A 222 -22.46 3.02 -2.78
N ARG A 223 -23.71 3.24 -2.37
CA ARG A 223 -24.14 4.56 -1.90
C ARG A 223 -23.35 5.07 -0.71
N THR A 224 -23.02 4.18 0.21
CA THR A 224 -22.23 4.53 1.39
C THR A 224 -20.80 4.88 1.00
N LEU A 225 -20.16 4.06 0.18
CA LEU A 225 -18.81 4.29 -0.30
C LEU A 225 -18.69 5.56 -1.14
N ASP A 226 -19.63 5.83 -2.06
CA ASP A 226 -19.62 7.06 -2.86
C ASP A 226 -19.70 8.31 -1.98
N ARG A 227 -20.60 8.31 -0.99
CA ARG A 227 -20.70 9.42 -0.03
C ARG A 227 -19.42 9.60 0.78
N GLN A 228 -18.80 8.49 1.21
CA GLN A 228 -17.55 8.52 1.98
C GLN A 228 -16.37 8.94 1.12
N TYR A 229 -16.34 8.52 -0.15
CA TYR A 229 -15.32 8.93 -1.11
C TYR A 229 -15.26 10.45 -1.28
N ASP A 230 -16.42 11.11 -1.40
CA ASP A 230 -16.47 12.56 -1.52
C ASP A 230 -15.96 13.27 -0.25
N VAL A 231 -16.28 12.74 0.92
CA VAL A 231 -15.78 13.26 2.20
C VAL A 231 -14.26 13.11 2.28
N LEU A 232 -13.74 11.91 2.01
CA LEU A 232 -12.29 11.66 2.08
C LEU A 232 -11.51 12.46 1.03
N THR A 233 -12.07 12.64 -0.18
CA THR A 233 -11.47 13.52 -1.20
C THR A 233 -11.35 14.95 -0.69
N HIS A 234 -12.41 15.44 -0.01
CA HIS A 234 -12.39 16.77 0.61
C HIS A 234 -11.36 16.82 1.74
N ASP A 235 -11.36 15.84 2.65
CA ASP A 235 -10.57 15.89 3.87
C ASP A 235 -9.08 15.58 3.63
N LEU A 236 -8.74 14.67 2.72
CA LEU A 236 -7.35 14.30 2.40
C LEU A 236 -6.77 15.08 1.20
N GLY A 237 -7.63 15.75 0.42
CA GLY A 237 -7.20 16.63 -0.70
C GLY A 237 -6.76 15.89 -1.96
N SER A 238 -6.85 14.56 -1.99
CA SER A 238 -6.53 13.71 -3.13
C SER A 238 -7.38 12.44 -3.09
N ALA A 239 -7.46 11.73 -4.20
CA ALA A 239 -8.23 10.50 -4.32
C ALA A 239 -7.45 9.44 -5.11
N PRO A 240 -7.76 8.14 -4.96
CA PRO A 240 -7.22 7.09 -5.79
C PRO A 240 -7.42 7.37 -7.29
N SER A 241 -6.39 7.10 -8.10
CA SER A 241 -6.39 7.34 -9.55
C SER A 241 -7.24 6.33 -10.33
N GLY A 242 -7.56 5.20 -9.72
CA GLY A 242 -8.36 4.12 -10.30
C GLY A 242 -9.42 3.61 -9.33
N PRO A 243 -10.28 2.67 -9.78
CA PRO A 243 -11.31 2.10 -8.93
C PRO A 243 -10.72 1.36 -7.73
N VAL A 244 -11.32 1.57 -6.54
CA VAL A 244 -10.98 0.82 -5.34
C VAL A 244 -11.73 -0.52 -5.37
N THR A 245 -10.98 -1.63 -5.28
CA THR A 245 -11.59 -2.97 -5.23
C THR A 245 -12.10 -3.24 -3.82
N VAL A 246 -13.38 -3.59 -3.71
CA VAL A 246 -14.07 -3.95 -2.47
C VAL A 246 -14.61 -5.37 -2.62
N ILE A 247 -14.24 -6.26 -1.71
CA ILE A 247 -14.66 -7.66 -1.74
C ILE A 247 -15.49 -7.95 -0.50
N ILE A 248 -16.74 -8.37 -0.71
CA ILE A 248 -17.66 -8.71 0.37
C ILE A 248 -17.64 -10.22 0.57
N TYR A 249 -17.16 -10.65 1.71
CA TYR A 249 -17.14 -12.03 2.16
C TYR A 249 -18.22 -12.29 3.21
N SER A 250 -18.63 -13.54 3.38
CA SER A 250 -19.18 -13.99 4.67
C SER A 250 -18.05 -13.99 5.72
N GLU A 251 -18.39 -14.03 7.00
CA GLU A 251 -17.39 -14.09 8.07
C GLU A 251 -16.43 -15.27 7.91
N GLN A 252 -16.96 -16.46 7.61
CA GLN A 252 -16.14 -17.66 7.39
C GLN A 252 -15.20 -17.48 6.19
N GLN A 253 -15.71 -17.02 5.04
CA GLN A 253 -14.91 -16.78 3.84
C GLN A 253 -13.79 -15.78 4.09
N PHE A 254 -14.07 -14.72 4.87
CA PHE A 254 -13.07 -13.72 5.23
C PHE A 254 -11.88 -14.35 5.96
N PHE A 255 -12.14 -15.16 6.99
CA PHE A 255 -11.07 -15.83 7.74
C PHE A 255 -10.38 -16.92 6.92
N ASP A 256 -11.09 -17.66 6.08
CA ASP A 256 -10.52 -18.70 5.20
C ASP A 256 -9.52 -18.06 4.21
N VAL A 257 -9.85 -16.90 3.65
CA VAL A 257 -9.01 -16.18 2.68
C VAL A 257 -7.85 -15.47 3.36
N THR A 258 -8.16 -14.65 4.37
CA THR A 258 -7.17 -13.74 4.97
C THR A 258 -6.27 -14.43 5.98
N GLN A 259 -6.75 -15.52 6.60
CA GLN A 259 -6.13 -16.19 7.75
C GLN A 259 -5.82 -15.20 8.91
N ALA A 260 -6.58 -14.12 8.96
CA ALA A 260 -6.46 -13.12 9.99
C ALA A 260 -6.89 -13.67 11.36
N PRO A 261 -6.36 -13.16 12.46
CA PRO A 261 -6.88 -13.46 13.79
C PRO A 261 -8.38 -13.16 13.91
N SER A 262 -9.09 -13.91 14.71
CA SER A 262 -10.56 -13.84 14.85
C SER A 262 -11.10 -12.48 15.33
N TRP A 263 -10.23 -11.61 15.78
CA TRP A 263 -10.57 -10.25 16.22
C TRP A 263 -10.43 -9.19 15.11
N VAL A 264 -9.94 -9.57 13.92
CA VAL A 264 -9.83 -8.66 12.76
C VAL A 264 -11.19 -8.53 12.10
N GLY A 265 -11.74 -7.32 12.06
CA GLY A 265 -13.08 -7.03 11.57
C GLY A 265 -13.15 -6.70 10.07
N ALA A 266 -12.05 -6.31 9.46
CA ALA A 266 -11.90 -6.04 8.02
C ALA A 266 -10.41 -5.93 7.69
N LEU A 267 -10.06 -5.83 6.41
CA LEU A 267 -8.68 -5.77 5.95
C LEU A 267 -8.57 -4.97 4.66
N ASN A 268 -7.58 -4.09 4.58
CA ASN A 268 -7.18 -3.45 3.33
C ASN A 268 -5.70 -3.75 3.03
N ASP A 269 -5.48 -4.63 2.07
CA ASP A 269 -4.17 -5.03 1.57
C ASP A 269 -3.97 -4.63 0.10
N GLY A 270 -4.49 -3.45 -0.26
CA GLY A 270 -4.67 -2.99 -1.63
C GLY A 270 -6.07 -3.33 -2.18
N LYS A 271 -6.80 -4.21 -1.50
CA LYS A 271 -8.22 -4.52 -1.74
C LYS A 271 -8.94 -4.45 -0.39
N MET A 272 -10.07 -3.76 -0.34
CA MET A 272 -10.92 -3.74 0.85
C MET A 272 -11.64 -5.08 0.99
N ARG A 273 -11.34 -5.86 2.02
CA ARG A 273 -11.94 -7.18 2.31
C ARG A 273 -12.84 -7.05 3.51
N ILE A 274 -14.14 -7.13 3.29
CA ILE A 274 -15.15 -6.80 4.31
C ILE A 274 -16.07 -7.99 4.54
N PRO A 275 -16.20 -8.50 5.79
CA PRO A 275 -17.08 -9.63 6.11
C PRO A 275 -18.55 -9.18 6.29
N LEU A 276 -19.19 -8.70 5.23
CA LEU A 276 -20.57 -8.23 5.21
C LEU A 276 -21.57 -9.19 4.57
N GLY A 277 -21.16 -10.36 4.09
CA GLY A 277 -22.03 -11.28 3.34
C GLY A 277 -23.27 -11.77 4.08
N ASN A 278 -23.29 -11.68 5.41
CA ASN A 278 -24.45 -12.02 6.26
C ASN A 278 -25.20 -10.80 6.79
N VAL A 279 -24.76 -9.59 6.45
CA VAL A 279 -25.41 -8.34 6.85
C VAL A 279 -26.61 -8.08 5.93
N VAL A 280 -27.75 -7.77 6.51
CA VAL A 280 -29.00 -7.51 5.76
C VAL A 280 -29.28 -6.01 5.58
N SER A 281 -28.63 -5.16 6.33
CA SER A 281 -28.77 -3.69 6.23
C SER A 281 -27.53 -2.99 6.77
N MET A 282 -27.23 -1.82 6.20
CA MET A 282 -26.16 -0.96 6.70
C MET A 282 -26.48 -0.41 8.09
N THR A 283 -25.50 -0.45 8.96
CA THR A 283 -25.55 0.15 10.30
C THR A 283 -24.48 1.22 10.42
N PRO A 284 -24.59 2.17 11.39
CA PRO A 284 -23.53 3.14 11.62
C PRO A 284 -22.15 2.50 11.86
N GLN A 285 -22.10 1.32 12.48
CA GLN A 285 -20.86 0.56 12.70
C GLN A 285 -20.30 0.03 11.38
N THR A 286 -21.16 -0.52 10.53
CA THR A 286 -20.75 -1.00 9.20
C THR A 286 -20.23 0.15 8.33
N GLU A 287 -20.91 1.31 8.37
CA GLU A 287 -20.47 2.53 7.68
C GLU A 287 -19.12 3.02 8.21
N ALA A 288 -18.87 2.92 9.52
CA ALA A 288 -17.58 3.27 10.11
C ALA A 288 -16.45 2.35 9.63
N VAL A 289 -16.69 1.03 9.56
CA VAL A 289 -15.71 0.07 9.02
C VAL A 289 -15.40 0.37 7.56
N LEU A 290 -16.43 0.61 6.73
CA LEU A 290 -16.21 0.97 5.32
C LEU A 290 -15.38 2.24 5.17
N ARG A 291 -15.62 3.25 6.02
CA ARG A 291 -14.85 4.49 6.00
C ARG A 291 -13.41 4.27 6.44
N HIS A 292 -13.20 3.50 7.49
CA HIS A 292 -11.87 3.14 7.97
C HIS A 292 -11.03 2.49 6.85
N GLU A 293 -11.55 1.43 6.25
CA GLU A 293 -10.86 0.71 5.18
C GLU A 293 -10.69 1.56 3.91
N LEU A 294 -11.66 2.38 3.57
CA LEU A 294 -11.55 3.29 2.44
C LEU A 294 -10.46 4.36 2.69
N THR A 295 -10.30 4.82 3.92
CA THR A 295 -9.24 5.77 4.28
C THR A 295 -7.86 5.20 4.01
N HIS A 296 -7.63 3.91 4.29
CA HIS A 296 -6.37 3.24 3.94
C HIS A 296 -6.09 3.28 2.42
N SER A 297 -7.13 3.07 1.59
CA SER A 297 -6.97 3.17 0.13
C SER A 297 -6.60 4.58 -0.31
N PHE A 298 -7.18 5.61 0.31
CA PHE A 298 -6.85 7.01 0.04
C PHE A 298 -5.42 7.36 0.50
N VAL A 299 -5.06 6.99 1.71
CA VAL A 299 -3.71 7.23 2.25
C VAL A 299 -2.66 6.53 1.39
N HIS A 300 -2.90 5.27 1.00
CA HIS A 300 -2.00 4.52 0.12
C HIS A 300 -1.84 5.19 -1.25
N ALA A 301 -2.91 5.73 -1.82
CA ALA A 301 -2.86 6.45 -3.10
C ALA A 301 -2.02 7.75 -3.02
N ILE A 302 -1.95 8.38 -1.86
CA ILE A 302 -1.13 9.59 -1.63
C ILE A 302 0.30 9.20 -1.25
N VAL A 303 0.44 8.26 -0.31
CA VAL A 303 1.71 7.82 0.28
C VAL A 303 1.71 6.30 0.38
N PRO A 304 2.22 5.56 -0.61
CA PRO A 304 2.23 4.10 -0.60
C PRO A 304 2.89 3.48 0.66
N HIS A 305 3.85 4.18 1.25
CA HIS A 305 4.56 3.77 2.47
C HIS A 305 4.35 4.76 3.62
N CYS A 306 3.11 5.09 3.92
CA CYS A 306 2.75 5.94 5.05
C CYS A 306 3.19 5.27 6.37
N PRO A 307 3.78 6.02 7.34
CA PRO A 307 4.02 5.49 8.68
C PRO A 307 2.75 4.87 9.25
N LEU A 308 2.85 3.65 9.78
CA LEU A 308 1.66 2.88 10.16
C LEU A 308 0.81 3.60 11.20
N TRP A 309 1.43 4.22 12.22
CA TRP A 309 0.69 5.00 13.20
C TRP A 309 -0.12 6.14 12.58
N LEU A 310 0.41 6.79 11.53
CA LEU A 310 -0.31 7.88 10.85
C LEU A 310 -1.44 7.32 9.99
N ASN A 311 -1.20 6.23 9.28
CA ASN A 311 -2.22 5.55 8.47
C ASN A 311 -3.40 5.09 9.33
N GLU A 312 -3.11 4.40 10.45
CA GLU A 312 -4.13 3.95 11.40
C GLU A 312 -4.80 5.11 12.14
N GLY A 313 -4.01 6.12 12.51
CA GLY A 313 -4.53 7.33 13.15
C GLY A 313 -5.52 8.08 12.26
N LEU A 314 -5.21 8.23 10.97
CA LEU A 314 -6.10 8.84 9.99
C LEU A 314 -7.36 7.99 9.74
N ALA A 315 -7.20 6.68 9.57
CA ALA A 315 -8.34 5.78 9.35
C ALA A 315 -9.34 5.87 10.51
N GLN A 316 -8.86 5.84 11.76
CA GLN A 316 -9.70 6.01 12.95
C GLN A 316 -10.25 7.43 13.10
N LEU A 317 -9.48 8.45 12.71
CA LEU A 317 -9.90 9.86 12.76
C LEU A 317 -11.08 10.12 11.84
N GLU A 318 -11.11 9.48 10.68
CA GLU A 318 -12.18 9.60 9.69
C GLU A 318 -13.43 8.80 10.07
N GLU A 319 -13.35 7.82 10.95
CA GLU A 319 -14.52 7.14 11.47
C GLU A 319 -15.46 8.14 12.22
N PRO A 320 -16.78 7.95 12.18
CA PRO A 320 -17.73 8.83 12.86
C PRO A 320 -17.76 8.57 14.39
N LYS A 321 -16.61 8.63 15.03
CA LYS A 321 -16.43 8.51 16.49
C LYS A 321 -15.30 9.43 16.96
N SER A 322 -15.18 9.60 18.28
CA SER A 322 -14.12 10.39 18.89
C SER A 322 -13.24 9.53 19.82
N SER A 323 -12.04 10.00 20.13
CA SER A 323 -11.12 9.39 21.10
C SER A 323 -11.72 9.19 22.51
N LEU A 324 -12.79 9.89 22.84
CA LEU A 324 -13.55 9.70 24.09
C LEU A 324 -14.28 8.35 24.15
N ALA A 325 -14.33 7.61 23.03
CA ALA A 325 -14.84 6.24 23.00
C ALA A 325 -13.88 5.21 23.60
N PHE A 326 -12.66 5.58 23.96
CA PHE A 326 -11.73 4.69 24.66
C PHE A 326 -12.23 4.35 26.07
N SER A 327 -12.00 3.12 26.49
CA SER A 327 -12.28 2.73 27.86
C SER A 327 -11.41 3.52 28.85
N GLN A 328 -11.88 3.67 30.09
CA GLN A 328 -11.13 4.34 31.15
C GLN A 328 -9.77 3.68 31.41
N ASP A 329 -9.71 2.35 31.26
CA ASP A 329 -8.45 1.58 31.37
C ASP A 329 -7.45 2.00 30.29
N VAL A 330 -7.86 2.06 29.02
CA VAL A 330 -7.01 2.50 27.90
C VAL A 330 -6.52 3.93 28.14
N LEU A 331 -7.40 4.84 28.53
CA LEU A 331 -7.02 6.22 28.83
C LEU A 331 -6.03 6.33 30.00
N GLN A 332 -6.21 5.54 31.05
CA GLN A 332 -5.29 5.50 32.19
C GLN A 332 -3.91 4.97 31.78
N ARG A 333 -3.87 3.91 30.96
CA ARG A 333 -2.62 3.31 30.47
C ARG A 333 -1.87 4.26 29.54
N LEU A 334 -2.58 4.99 28.66
CA LEU A 334 -1.99 6.03 27.83
C LEU A 334 -1.40 7.17 28.67
N ARG A 335 -2.12 7.64 29.72
CA ARG A 335 -1.61 8.64 30.66
C ARG A 335 -0.38 8.16 31.40
N SER A 336 -0.30 6.87 31.70
CA SER A 336 0.86 6.22 32.33
C SER A 336 1.99 5.90 31.35
N ARG A 337 1.91 6.35 30.10
CA ARG A 337 2.90 6.13 29.02
C ARG A 337 3.23 4.64 28.81
N GLN A 338 2.22 3.78 28.84
CA GLN A 338 2.37 2.35 28.55
C GLN A 338 2.24 2.02 27.07
N ALA A 339 1.84 2.97 26.22
CA ALA A 339 1.85 2.79 24.77
C ALA A 339 3.29 2.87 24.22
N PRO A 340 3.61 2.13 23.16
CA PRO A 340 4.88 2.29 22.45
C PRO A 340 5.01 3.71 21.91
N PRO A 341 6.23 4.29 21.86
CA PRO A 341 6.48 5.56 21.21
C PRO A 341 6.05 5.53 19.74
N LEU A 342 5.56 6.64 19.20
CA LEU A 342 5.08 6.71 17.81
C LEU A 342 6.15 6.33 16.79
N ARG A 343 7.42 6.64 17.07
CA ARG A 343 8.55 6.22 16.21
C ARG A 343 8.64 4.69 16.06
N GLU A 344 8.35 3.92 17.10
CA GLU A 344 8.35 2.46 17.06
C GLU A 344 7.15 1.90 16.28
N LEU A 345 6.11 2.70 16.10
CA LEU A 345 4.88 2.38 15.39
C LEU A 345 4.91 2.76 13.90
N GLU A 346 6.07 3.15 13.34
CA GLU A 346 6.18 3.52 11.93
C GLU A 346 5.98 2.33 10.98
N LYS A 347 6.53 1.17 11.31
CA LYS A 347 6.68 0.06 10.35
C LYS A 347 5.66 -1.04 10.51
N SER A 348 5.36 -1.45 11.71
CA SER A 348 4.51 -2.62 11.96
C SER A 348 4.04 -2.69 13.41
N PHE A 349 2.80 -3.15 13.60
CA PHE A 349 2.28 -3.60 14.91
C PHE A 349 2.48 -5.11 15.10
N ALA A 350 3.11 -5.81 14.13
CA ALA A 350 3.43 -7.22 14.25
C ALA A 350 4.38 -7.46 15.43
N GLY A 351 4.09 -8.46 16.23
CA GLY A 351 4.82 -8.75 17.45
C GLY A 351 4.26 -8.08 18.71
N LEU A 352 3.32 -7.14 18.59
CA LEU A 352 2.55 -6.64 19.71
C LEU A 352 1.52 -7.70 20.14
N ASN A 353 1.36 -7.89 21.43
CA ASN A 353 0.20 -8.65 21.93
C ASN A 353 -1.09 -7.82 21.78
N SER A 354 -2.25 -8.44 21.99
CA SER A 354 -3.55 -7.77 21.81
C SER A 354 -3.66 -6.46 22.61
N ASP A 355 -3.20 -6.45 23.86
CA ASP A 355 -3.25 -5.27 24.72
C ASP A 355 -2.34 -4.14 24.23
N GLN A 356 -1.14 -4.48 23.78
CA GLN A 356 -0.20 -3.52 23.19
C GLN A 356 -0.72 -2.96 21.87
N ALA A 357 -1.33 -3.82 21.03
CA ALA A 357 -1.94 -3.40 19.79
C ALA A 357 -3.08 -2.38 20.06
N HIS A 358 -3.97 -2.65 21.01
CA HIS A 358 -5.02 -1.70 21.39
C HIS A 358 -4.45 -0.34 21.82
N LEU A 359 -3.35 -0.33 22.57
CA LEU A 359 -2.70 0.92 22.96
C LEU A 359 -2.03 1.62 21.78
N ALA A 360 -1.44 0.88 20.85
CA ALA A 360 -0.84 1.42 19.65
C ALA A 360 -1.89 2.11 18.76
N TYR A 361 -3.06 1.47 18.53
CA TYR A 361 -4.18 2.07 17.83
C TYR A 361 -4.70 3.33 18.52
N ALA A 362 -4.87 3.27 19.84
CA ALA A 362 -5.31 4.42 20.62
C ALA A 362 -4.31 5.58 20.59
N GLN A 363 -3.01 5.29 20.67
CA GLN A 363 -1.93 6.26 20.54
C GLN A 363 -1.91 6.91 19.14
N SER A 364 -2.11 6.12 18.09
CA SER A 364 -2.19 6.56 16.70
C SER A 364 -3.35 7.54 16.48
N LEU A 365 -4.55 7.20 16.96
CA LEU A 365 -5.70 8.09 16.91
C LEU A 365 -5.47 9.39 17.68
N LEU A 366 -4.94 9.32 18.91
CA LEU A 366 -4.66 10.52 19.70
C LEU A 366 -3.64 11.44 19.02
N ALA A 367 -2.63 10.88 18.39
CA ALA A 367 -1.65 11.66 17.62
C ALA A 367 -2.30 12.36 16.43
N ALA A 368 -3.14 11.65 15.66
CA ALA A 368 -3.88 12.24 14.54
C ALA A 368 -4.88 13.31 15.00
N GLU A 369 -5.59 13.09 16.13
CA GLU A 369 -6.49 14.09 16.72
C GLU A 369 -5.75 15.33 17.22
N TYR A 370 -4.59 15.15 17.87
CA TYR A 370 -3.74 16.25 18.27
C TYR A 370 -3.29 17.06 17.06
N LEU A 371 -2.75 16.40 16.02
CA LEU A 371 -2.30 17.08 14.81
C LEU A 371 -3.43 17.83 14.12
N ARG A 372 -4.62 17.23 14.01
CA ARG A 372 -5.81 17.90 13.49
C ARG A 372 -6.20 19.10 14.35
N SER A 373 -6.18 18.97 15.66
CA SER A 373 -6.56 20.04 16.59
C SER A 373 -5.58 21.21 16.55
N ALA A 374 -4.28 20.93 16.45
CA ALA A 374 -3.22 21.95 16.50
C ALA A 374 -2.92 22.60 15.14
N TYR A 375 -3.02 21.81 14.06
CA TYR A 375 -2.55 22.23 12.71
C TYR A 375 -3.65 22.12 11.63
N GLY A 376 -4.86 21.69 12.00
CA GLY A 376 -5.99 21.46 11.08
C GLY A 376 -5.79 20.25 10.15
N MET A 377 -6.78 19.96 9.31
CA MET A 377 -6.64 18.98 8.24
C MET A 377 -5.56 19.39 7.24
N ASP A 378 -5.34 20.68 7.02
CA ASP A 378 -4.27 21.17 6.15
C ASP A 378 -2.87 20.79 6.67
N GLY A 379 -2.67 20.72 7.98
CA GLY A 379 -1.43 20.21 8.56
C GLY A 379 -1.20 18.74 8.22
N LEU A 380 -2.23 17.91 8.37
CA LEU A 380 -2.18 16.49 8.01
C LEU A 380 -1.96 16.28 6.51
N ARG A 381 -2.62 17.06 5.64
CA ARG A 381 -2.39 17.03 4.19
C ARG A 381 -0.94 17.39 3.85
N ARG A 382 -0.39 18.48 4.43
CA ARG A 382 1.01 18.85 4.21
C ARG A 382 1.97 17.75 4.65
N MET A 383 1.68 17.05 5.75
CA MET A 383 2.50 15.92 6.20
C MET A 383 2.44 14.77 5.20
N LEU A 384 1.25 14.39 4.71
CA LEU A 384 1.11 13.37 3.68
C LEU A 384 1.83 13.76 2.39
N MET A 385 1.70 15.00 1.93
CA MET A 385 2.39 15.48 0.73
C MET A 385 3.92 15.49 0.89
N ALA A 386 4.43 15.86 2.06
CA ALA A 386 5.86 15.78 2.35
C ALA A 386 6.37 14.33 2.29
N LEU A 387 5.62 13.39 2.88
CA LEU A 387 5.93 11.95 2.80
C LEU A 387 5.87 11.44 1.34
N ALA A 388 4.91 11.90 0.56
CA ALA A 388 4.76 11.54 -0.86
C ALA A 388 5.96 11.96 -1.72
N THR A 389 6.68 13.03 -1.32
CA THR A 389 7.93 13.45 -1.98
C THR A 389 9.16 12.63 -1.55
N GLY A 390 8.98 11.61 -0.68
CA GLY A 390 10.07 10.79 -0.15
C GLY A 390 10.76 11.38 1.07
N MET A 391 10.18 12.41 1.68
CA MET A 391 10.71 12.96 2.95
C MET A 391 10.58 11.92 4.06
N GLU A 392 11.62 11.78 4.89
CA GLU A 392 11.57 10.85 6.02
C GLU A 392 10.48 11.29 7.04
N PRO A 393 9.84 10.34 7.74
CA PRO A 393 8.69 10.61 8.60
C PRO A 393 8.95 11.69 9.66
N GLU A 394 10.12 11.68 10.27
CA GLU A 394 10.48 12.68 11.29
C GLU A 394 10.63 14.09 10.69
N ASP A 395 11.19 14.21 9.47
CA ASP A 395 11.36 15.48 8.81
C ASP A 395 10.03 16.02 8.26
N ALA A 396 9.17 15.14 7.75
CA ALA A 396 7.80 15.47 7.36
C ALA A 396 7.01 15.99 8.58
N LEU A 397 7.13 15.33 9.73
CA LEU A 397 6.53 15.78 10.98
C LEU A 397 7.08 17.14 11.40
N ARG A 398 8.41 17.31 11.40
CA ARG A 398 9.08 18.56 11.75
C ARG A 398 8.70 19.73 10.85
N SER A 399 8.48 19.48 9.56
CA SER A 399 8.06 20.50 8.59
C SER A 399 6.69 21.11 8.91
N VAL A 400 5.83 20.35 9.58
CA VAL A 400 4.46 20.77 9.94
C VAL A 400 4.38 21.30 11.37
N THR A 401 5.08 20.64 12.29
CA THR A 401 4.93 20.91 13.74
C THR A 401 6.06 21.75 14.32
N GLY A 402 7.20 21.86 13.64
CA GLY A 402 8.45 22.42 14.15
C GLY A 402 9.24 21.50 15.06
N GLY A 403 8.68 20.34 15.45
CA GLY A 403 9.31 19.35 16.33
C GLY A 403 9.30 17.94 15.73
N GLY A 404 10.14 17.05 16.26
CA GLY A 404 10.20 15.65 15.88
C GLY A 404 9.27 14.75 16.71
N TYR A 405 9.54 13.43 16.69
CA TYR A 405 8.73 12.45 17.43
C TYR A 405 8.70 12.69 18.94
N ASP A 406 9.81 13.06 19.55
CA ASP A 406 9.88 13.29 21.01
C ASP A 406 8.98 14.45 21.43
N GLU A 407 8.88 15.49 20.61
CA GLU A 407 7.99 16.61 20.83
C GLU A 407 6.54 16.24 20.58
N LEU A 408 6.27 15.42 19.57
CA LEU A 408 4.92 14.91 19.29
C LEU A 408 4.42 14.05 20.45
N ASP A 409 5.19 13.09 20.95
CA ASP A 409 4.83 12.23 22.08
C ASP A 409 4.54 13.05 23.36
N LYS A 410 5.33 14.10 23.64
CA LYS A 410 5.05 15.03 24.74
C LYS A 410 3.76 15.80 24.54
N SER A 411 3.53 16.30 23.32
CA SER A 411 2.35 17.09 22.98
C SER A 411 1.07 16.25 23.02
N VAL A 412 1.10 15.01 22.54
CA VAL A 412 0.00 14.06 22.62
C VAL A 412 -0.33 13.73 24.09
N SER A 413 0.70 13.52 24.93
CA SER A 413 0.51 13.28 26.35
C SER A 413 -0.12 14.49 27.07
N ALA A 414 0.30 15.70 26.74
CA ALA A 414 -0.28 16.93 27.26
C ALA A 414 -1.73 17.13 26.77
N PHE A 415 -1.99 16.88 25.49
CA PHE A 415 -3.31 16.94 24.89
C PHE A 415 -4.30 15.99 25.58
N LEU A 416 -3.88 14.75 25.84
CA LEU A 416 -4.68 13.79 26.58
C LEU A 416 -4.94 14.23 28.04
N SER A 417 -3.97 14.85 28.70
CA SER A 417 -4.09 15.30 30.10
C SER A 417 -5.04 16.49 30.25
N ASN A 418 -5.14 17.35 29.23
CA ASN A 418 -6.00 18.52 29.21
C ASN A 418 -7.46 18.21 28.79
N ARG A 419 -7.74 16.98 28.34
CA ARG A 419 -9.12 16.55 28.07
C ARG A 419 -9.82 16.25 29.40
N SER A 420 -10.74 17.08 29.77
CA SER A 420 -11.68 16.81 30.87
C SER A 420 -12.51 15.57 30.53
N LEU A 421 -12.63 14.65 31.45
CA LEU A 421 -13.49 13.46 31.37
C LEU A 421 -14.96 13.83 31.33
#